data_9d3cd733eff4341e787a911720109d9f
#
_entry.id   9d3cd733eff4341e787a911720109d9f
#
_cell.length_a   1.000
_cell.length_b   1.000
_cell.length_c   1.000
_cell.angle_alpha   90.00
_cell.angle_beta   90.00
_cell.angle_gamma   90.00
#
_symmetry.space_group_name_H-M   'P 1'
#
loop_
_entity.id
_entity.type
_entity.pdbx_description
1 polymer ?
#
loop_
_entity_poly.entity_id
_entity_poly.type
_entity_poly.pdbx_seq_one_letter_code
_entity_poly.pdbx_strand_id
1 'polypeptide(L)'
;MLTDLDLLELSKFRRELHQYPELSGYELETSKKVLTALEEMGPSQIIDKMGGYGLAAIFDSQKKGPTVLFRAELDALPIQEKSKLPWASKLPGVSHTCGHDGHMTMLLALGRVISRNPIKCGKVVLMFQPSEENGQGARAVVSDARYKQIKPDLAFAIHIEPGRPFGYVSTRPGLINCASLGLKITLNGKTAHAADPSDGISPSLAVAEFIQKISKFNHGDELNNNFRLTTVTHVQIGEQSFGISPGEASIFVTLRTSNDDSLSQLDKDVRELVSNISTKFIFMTCFFS
;
A
#
# COMPACT_ATOMS: atom_id res chain seq x y z
N MET A 1 -31.28 6.24 3.01
CA MET A 1 -30.80 5.05 2.27
C MET A 1 -30.40 5.50 0.87
N LEU A 2 -29.55 4.73 0.19
CA LEU A 2 -29.23 4.96 -1.22
C LEU A 2 -30.41 4.57 -2.10
N THR A 3 -30.60 5.31 -3.19
CA THR A 3 -31.60 5.02 -4.23
C THR A 3 -30.96 4.21 -5.37
N ASP A 4 -31.77 3.65 -6.27
CA ASP A 4 -31.24 2.97 -7.48
C ASP A 4 -30.44 3.91 -8.37
N LEU A 5 -30.82 5.19 -8.43
CA LEU A 5 -30.05 6.21 -9.15
C LEU A 5 -28.67 6.43 -8.51
N ASP A 6 -28.58 6.49 -7.19
CA ASP A 6 -27.28 6.57 -6.50
C ASP A 6 -26.38 5.39 -6.86
N LEU A 7 -26.94 4.18 -6.85
CA LEU A 7 -26.17 2.97 -7.17
C LEU A 7 -25.67 2.99 -8.63
N LEU A 8 -26.49 3.49 -9.56
CA LEU A 8 -26.10 3.65 -10.95
C LEU A 8 -24.95 4.65 -11.11
N GLU A 9 -25.08 5.84 -10.50
CA GLU A 9 -24.07 6.90 -10.57
C GLU A 9 -22.77 6.48 -9.89
N LEU A 10 -22.83 5.89 -8.70
CA LEU A 10 -21.68 5.38 -7.97
C LEU A 10 -20.97 4.25 -8.73
N SER A 11 -21.73 3.35 -9.37
CA SER A 11 -21.16 2.32 -10.22
C SER A 11 -20.45 2.90 -11.46
N LYS A 12 -21.01 3.96 -12.06
CA LYS A 12 -20.36 4.67 -13.16
C LYS A 12 -19.08 5.37 -12.68
N PHE A 13 -19.13 6.06 -11.56
CA PHE A 13 -17.98 6.72 -10.95
C PHE A 13 -16.85 5.72 -10.67
N ARG A 14 -17.16 4.59 -10.02
CA ARG A 14 -16.22 3.50 -9.75
C ARG A 14 -15.54 3.00 -11.03
N ARG A 15 -16.32 2.75 -12.09
CA ARG A 15 -15.79 2.28 -13.38
C ARG A 15 -14.91 3.31 -14.06
N GLU A 16 -15.19 4.59 -13.88
CA GLU A 16 -14.35 5.67 -14.39
C GLU A 16 -13.01 5.73 -13.66
N LEU A 17 -12.99 5.62 -12.33
CA LEU A 17 -11.74 5.50 -11.55
C LEU A 17 -10.93 4.27 -12.02
N HIS A 18 -11.60 3.15 -12.22
CA HIS A 18 -10.96 1.91 -12.67
C HIS A 18 -10.30 2.04 -14.05
N GLN A 19 -10.92 2.81 -14.96
CA GLN A 19 -10.38 3.04 -16.31
C GLN A 19 -9.16 3.97 -16.32
N TYR A 20 -9.05 4.86 -15.34
CA TYR A 20 -7.99 5.88 -15.28
C TYR A 20 -7.30 5.86 -13.92
N PRO A 21 -6.65 4.74 -13.55
CA PRO A 21 -5.96 4.59 -12.28
C PRO A 21 -4.69 5.42 -12.24
N GLU A 22 -4.33 5.93 -11.07
CA GLU A 22 -3.07 6.66 -10.83
C GLU A 22 -2.26 5.96 -9.75
N LEU A 23 -0.92 5.92 -9.93
CA LEU A 23 -0.01 5.31 -8.97
C LEU A 23 0.17 6.17 -7.71
N SER A 24 0.70 5.55 -6.65
CA SER A 24 1.11 6.23 -5.41
C SER A 24 1.96 7.47 -5.70
N GLY A 25 1.54 8.62 -5.16
CA GLY A 25 2.20 9.93 -5.35
C GLY A 25 1.83 10.64 -6.66
N TYR A 26 0.95 10.09 -7.48
CA TYR A 26 0.47 10.68 -8.75
C TYR A 26 -1.05 10.81 -8.83
N GLU A 27 -1.78 10.69 -7.71
CA GLU A 27 -3.24 10.58 -7.61
C GLU A 27 -3.98 11.93 -7.84
N LEU A 28 -3.44 12.80 -8.69
CA LEU A 28 -3.95 14.16 -8.90
C LEU A 28 -5.38 14.17 -9.47
N GLU A 29 -5.63 13.45 -10.54
CA GLU A 29 -6.94 13.47 -11.20
C GLU A 29 -7.96 12.63 -10.41
N THR A 30 -7.54 11.55 -9.78
CA THR A 30 -8.34 10.77 -8.84
C THR A 30 -8.82 11.66 -7.68
N SER A 31 -7.89 12.38 -7.06
CA SER A 31 -8.19 13.32 -5.96
C SER A 31 -9.18 14.40 -6.38
N LYS A 32 -9.02 15.01 -7.57
CA LYS A 32 -9.95 16.02 -8.10
C LYS A 32 -11.36 15.46 -8.30
N LYS A 33 -11.49 14.26 -8.86
CA LYS A 33 -12.80 13.62 -9.06
C LYS A 33 -13.49 13.35 -7.72
N VAL A 34 -12.75 12.84 -6.73
CA VAL A 34 -13.28 12.61 -5.39
C VAL A 34 -13.65 13.93 -4.72
N LEU A 35 -12.82 14.98 -4.85
CA LEU A 35 -13.13 16.32 -4.33
C LEU A 35 -14.45 16.87 -4.88
N THR A 36 -14.64 16.84 -6.19
CA THR A 36 -15.88 17.29 -6.84
C THR A 36 -17.10 16.53 -6.29
N ALA A 37 -16.99 15.19 -6.17
CA ALA A 37 -18.08 14.38 -5.62
C ALA A 37 -18.37 14.69 -4.15
N LEU A 38 -17.37 15.07 -3.35
CA LEU A 38 -17.54 15.47 -1.97
C LEU A 38 -18.19 16.87 -1.83
N GLU A 39 -17.82 17.83 -2.70
CA GLU A 39 -18.40 19.17 -2.73
C GLU A 39 -19.92 19.13 -2.95
N GLU A 40 -20.40 18.24 -3.83
CA GLU A 40 -21.82 18.02 -4.10
C GLU A 40 -22.62 17.54 -2.86
N MET A 41 -21.92 16.89 -1.91
CA MET A 41 -22.55 16.38 -0.68
C MET A 41 -22.69 17.43 0.43
N GLY A 42 -22.03 18.60 0.31
CA GLY A 42 -22.10 19.70 1.26
C GLY A 42 -21.56 19.36 2.65
N PRO A 43 -20.36 18.78 2.82
CA PRO A 43 -19.77 18.59 4.13
C PRO A 43 -19.52 19.94 4.82
N SER A 44 -19.37 19.95 6.14
CA SER A 44 -19.08 21.16 6.91
C SER A 44 -17.70 21.76 6.56
N GLN A 45 -16.76 20.91 6.15
CA GLN A 45 -15.42 21.31 5.71
C GLN A 45 -14.82 20.22 4.83
N ILE A 46 -14.02 20.61 3.84
CA ILE A 46 -13.11 19.72 3.13
C ILE A 46 -11.68 20.21 3.36
N ILE A 47 -10.78 19.29 3.66
CA ILE A 47 -9.33 19.53 3.75
C ILE A 47 -8.73 18.78 2.56
N ASP A 48 -8.22 19.52 1.58
CA ASP A 48 -7.54 18.96 0.41
C ASP A 48 -6.03 18.86 0.61
N LYS A 49 -5.36 18.10 -0.26
CA LYS A 49 -3.89 17.95 -0.27
C LYS A 49 -3.28 17.55 1.07
N MET A 50 -3.97 16.72 1.84
CA MET A 50 -3.48 16.21 3.11
C MET A 50 -2.49 15.07 2.88
N GLY A 51 -1.25 15.25 3.30
CA GLY A 51 -0.18 14.26 3.09
C GLY A 51 0.16 14.00 1.62
N GLY A 52 -0.08 14.97 0.72
CA GLY A 52 0.05 14.84 -0.73
C GLY A 52 -1.27 15.11 -1.43
N TYR A 53 -1.85 14.13 -2.11
CA TYR A 53 -3.15 14.26 -2.79
C TYR A 53 -4.35 13.84 -1.93
N GLY A 54 -4.15 13.55 -0.64
CA GLY A 54 -5.20 13.11 0.26
C GLY A 54 -6.29 14.15 0.50
N LEU A 55 -7.50 13.68 0.83
CA LEU A 55 -8.70 14.49 1.08
C LEU A 55 -9.36 14.03 2.38
N ALA A 56 -9.89 14.98 3.14
CA ALA A 56 -10.75 14.69 4.29
C ALA A 56 -12.02 15.55 4.23
N ALA A 57 -13.19 14.92 4.15
CA ALA A 57 -14.48 15.61 4.26
C ALA A 57 -15.03 15.42 5.68
N ILE A 58 -15.40 16.52 6.32
CA ILE A 58 -15.89 16.56 7.69
C ILE A 58 -17.39 16.90 7.67
N PHE A 59 -18.20 16.01 8.23
CA PHE A 59 -19.60 16.25 8.53
C PHE A 59 -19.72 16.48 10.05
N ASP A 60 -20.00 17.70 10.46
CA ASP A 60 -20.04 18.11 11.87
C ASP A 60 -21.49 18.45 12.29
N SER A 61 -21.98 17.76 13.31
CA SER A 61 -23.31 18.03 13.87
C SER A 61 -23.38 19.33 14.68
N GLN A 62 -22.26 19.98 14.94
CA GLN A 62 -22.11 21.12 15.87
C GLN A 62 -22.51 20.78 17.32
N LYS A 63 -22.65 19.49 17.65
CA LYS A 63 -22.97 19.02 19.02
C LYS A 63 -21.85 18.12 19.52
N LYS A 64 -21.58 18.17 20.83
CA LYS A 64 -20.56 17.32 21.45
C LYS A 64 -20.83 15.83 21.20
N GLY A 65 -19.81 15.11 20.81
CA GLY A 65 -19.84 13.66 20.53
C GLY A 65 -18.51 13.19 19.98
N PRO A 66 -18.39 11.89 19.67
CA PRO A 66 -17.16 11.33 19.13
C PRO A 66 -16.87 11.79 17.69
N THR A 67 -15.60 11.79 17.34
CA THR A 67 -15.13 11.86 15.94
C THR A 67 -14.93 10.46 15.41
N VAL A 68 -15.69 10.09 14.39
CA VAL A 68 -15.61 8.78 13.73
C VAL A 68 -15.03 8.97 12.33
N LEU A 69 -13.93 8.30 12.03
CA LEU A 69 -13.26 8.38 10.74
C LEU A 69 -13.45 7.10 9.95
N PHE A 70 -13.82 7.25 8.69
CA PHE A 70 -13.83 6.18 7.70
C PHE A 70 -12.75 6.47 6.65
N ARG A 71 -11.95 5.46 6.30
CA ARG A 71 -10.80 5.59 5.40
C ARG A 71 -10.94 4.74 4.16
N ALA A 72 -10.60 5.33 3.02
CA ALA A 72 -10.32 4.64 1.75
C ALA A 72 -8.99 5.14 1.16
N GLU A 73 -8.46 4.42 0.20
CA GLU A 73 -7.21 4.71 -0.51
C GLU A 73 -7.48 5.33 -1.88
N LEU A 74 -6.53 6.15 -2.41
CA LEU A 74 -6.66 6.80 -3.71
C LEU A 74 -5.91 6.09 -4.83
N ASP A 75 -4.78 5.46 -4.49
CA ASP A 75 -3.78 4.98 -5.43
C ASP A 75 -4.09 3.60 -6.03
N ALA A 76 -3.40 3.30 -7.12
CA ALA A 76 -3.43 2.05 -7.86
C ALA A 76 -2.05 1.39 -7.90
N LEU A 77 -2.00 0.17 -8.43
CA LEU A 77 -0.80 -0.66 -8.52
C LEU A 77 -0.13 -0.60 -9.90
N PRO A 78 1.20 -0.73 -9.99
CA PRO A 78 1.95 -0.86 -11.24
C PRO A 78 1.81 -2.29 -11.80
N ILE A 79 0.58 -2.70 -12.08
CA ILE A 79 0.22 -4.05 -12.55
C ILE A 79 -0.58 -3.93 -13.85
N GLN A 80 -0.15 -4.69 -14.88
CA GLN A 80 -0.92 -4.79 -16.13
C GLN A 80 -2.21 -5.57 -15.88
N GLU A 81 -3.34 -4.93 -16.04
CA GLU A 81 -4.64 -5.59 -15.99
C GLU A 81 -4.81 -6.56 -17.17
N LYS A 82 -5.30 -7.76 -16.85
CA LYS A 82 -5.58 -8.82 -17.84
C LYS A 82 -7.06 -9.08 -18.05
N SER A 83 -7.93 -8.33 -17.35
CA SER A 83 -9.37 -8.47 -17.52
C SER A 83 -9.80 -7.98 -18.93
N LYS A 84 -10.93 -8.51 -19.40
CA LYS A 84 -11.55 -8.07 -20.66
C LYS A 84 -12.84 -7.28 -20.39
N LEU A 85 -12.93 -6.67 -19.22
CA LEU A 85 -14.12 -5.90 -18.84
C LEU A 85 -14.23 -4.61 -19.65
N PRO A 86 -15.44 -4.16 -19.99
CA PRO A 86 -15.63 -2.91 -20.72
C PRO A 86 -15.06 -1.66 -20.03
N TRP A 87 -14.80 -1.75 -18.73
CA TRP A 87 -14.21 -0.71 -17.90
C TRP A 87 -12.81 -1.06 -17.39
N ALA A 88 -12.13 -1.99 -18.03
CA ALA A 88 -10.72 -2.29 -17.72
C ALA A 88 -9.84 -1.02 -17.85
N SER A 89 -8.72 -1.01 -17.15
CA SER A 89 -7.76 0.11 -17.20
C SER A 89 -7.36 0.45 -18.63
N LYS A 90 -7.37 1.73 -18.96
CA LYS A 90 -6.87 2.26 -20.23
C LYS A 90 -5.40 2.67 -20.18
N LEU A 91 -4.77 2.56 -19.00
CA LEU A 91 -3.39 2.90 -18.79
C LEU A 91 -2.53 1.63 -18.75
N PRO A 92 -1.65 1.40 -19.73
CA PRO A 92 -0.79 0.22 -19.75
C PRO A 92 0.06 0.14 -18.47
N GLY A 93 0.09 -1.04 -17.85
CA GLY A 93 0.90 -1.31 -16.67
C GLY A 93 0.37 -0.72 -15.35
N VAL A 94 -0.84 -0.11 -15.33
CA VAL A 94 -1.43 0.45 -14.12
C VAL A 94 -2.86 -0.04 -13.95
N SER A 95 -3.25 -0.48 -12.77
CA SER A 95 -4.62 -0.93 -12.51
C SER A 95 -5.03 -0.89 -11.04
N HIS A 96 -6.33 -0.73 -10.78
CA HIS A 96 -6.95 -0.87 -9.46
C HIS A 96 -7.21 -2.35 -9.11
N THR A 97 -6.17 -3.18 -9.15
CA THR A 97 -6.28 -4.61 -8.81
C THR A 97 -6.41 -4.87 -7.30
N CYS A 98 -6.08 -3.89 -6.45
CA CYS A 98 -6.35 -3.93 -5.02
C CYS A 98 -7.79 -3.51 -4.65
N GLY A 99 -8.53 -2.88 -5.59
CA GLY A 99 -9.94 -2.52 -5.37
C GLY A 99 -10.18 -1.15 -4.74
N HIS A 100 -9.18 -0.27 -4.67
CA HIS A 100 -9.28 1.07 -4.07
C HIS A 100 -10.35 1.94 -4.75
N ASP A 101 -10.61 1.78 -6.05
CA ASP A 101 -11.72 2.39 -6.76
C ASP A 101 -13.10 2.03 -6.15
N GLY A 102 -13.25 0.79 -5.69
CA GLY A 102 -14.41 0.34 -4.94
C GLY A 102 -14.48 0.95 -3.53
N HIS A 103 -13.34 1.01 -2.82
CA HIS A 103 -13.26 1.58 -1.48
C HIS A 103 -13.62 3.07 -1.48
N MET A 104 -13.07 3.86 -2.42
CA MET A 104 -13.45 5.26 -2.62
C MET A 104 -14.95 5.42 -2.84
N THR A 105 -15.49 4.59 -3.71
CA THR A 105 -16.91 4.63 -4.06
C THR A 105 -17.82 4.28 -2.89
N MET A 106 -17.46 3.30 -2.07
CA MET A 106 -18.18 2.96 -0.84
C MET A 106 -18.17 4.13 0.16
N LEU A 107 -17.04 4.84 0.25
CA LEU A 107 -16.91 5.99 1.14
C LEU A 107 -17.77 7.16 0.65
N LEU A 108 -17.81 7.42 -0.66
CA LEU A 108 -18.71 8.41 -1.26
C LEU A 108 -20.19 8.02 -1.07
N ALA A 109 -20.52 6.73 -1.15
CA ALA A 109 -21.86 6.25 -0.86
C ALA A 109 -22.29 6.57 0.58
N LEU A 110 -21.38 6.37 1.55
CA LEU A 110 -21.59 6.76 2.94
C LEU A 110 -21.80 8.27 3.07
N GLY A 111 -21.01 9.09 2.37
CA GLY A 111 -21.14 10.55 2.33
C GLY A 111 -22.52 10.98 1.85
N ARG A 112 -23.07 10.39 0.78
CA ARG A 112 -24.44 10.64 0.30
C ARG A 112 -25.51 10.34 1.35
N VAL A 113 -25.33 9.23 2.08
CA VAL A 113 -26.26 8.87 3.17
C VAL A 113 -26.21 9.88 4.31
N ILE A 114 -25.03 10.32 4.71
CA ILE A 114 -24.84 11.29 5.80
C ILE A 114 -25.39 12.67 5.37
N SER A 115 -25.12 13.11 4.14
CA SER A 115 -25.62 14.38 3.60
C SER A 115 -27.16 14.47 3.68
N ARG A 116 -27.86 13.39 3.35
CA ARG A 116 -29.32 13.30 3.41
C ARG A 116 -29.87 13.07 4.82
N ASN A 117 -29.08 12.47 5.69
CA ASN A 117 -29.46 12.15 7.06
C ASN A 117 -28.35 12.64 8.02
N PRO A 118 -28.35 13.95 8.32
CA PRO A 118 -27.31 14.54 9.17
C PRO A 118 -27.16 13.83 10.51
N ILE A 119 -25.92 13.68 10.96
CA ILE A 119 -25.59 13.04 12.21
C ILE A 119 -26.13 13.86 13.41
N LYS A 120 -26.52 13.16 14.47
CA LYS A 120 -27.18 13.80 15.64
C LYS A 120 -26.19 14.44 16.61
N CYS A 121 -24.95 13.93 16.69
CA CYS A 121 -23.88 14.43 17.57
C CYS A 121 -22.52 14.02 17.03
N GLY A 122 -21.45 14.71 17.44
CA GLY A 122 -20.09 14.43 17.05
C GLY A 122 -19.78 14.79 15.60
N LYS A 123 -18.77 14.13 15.05
CA LYS A 123 -18.27 14.32 13.68
C LYS A 123 -18.10 13.01 12.96
N VAL A 124 -18.36 13.00 11.66
CA VAL A 124 -17.92 11.93 10.75
C VAL A 124 -16.90 12.51 9.77
N VAL A 125 -15.79 11.84 9.63
CA VAL A 125 -14.71 12.18 8.70
C VAL A 125 -14.62 11.08 7.64
N LEU A 126 -14.69 11.48 6.38
CA LEU A 126 -14.38 10.60 5.25
C LEU A 126 -12.97 10.94 4.77
N MET A 127 -12.01 10.05 5.03
CA MET A 127 -10.59 10.23 4.71
C MET A 127 -10.22 9.42 3.49
N PHE A 128 -9.76 10.08 2.44
CA PHE A 128 -9.21 9.48 1.24
C PHE A 128 -7.69 9.61 1.30
N GLN A 129 -7.02 8.51 1.60
CA GLN A 129 -5.58 8.47 1.83
C GLN A 129 -4.82 8.30 0.51
N PRO A 130 -3.75 9.10 0.25
CA PRO A 130 -2.86 8.87 -0.89
C PRO A 130 -1.83 7.78 -0.55
N SER A 131 -1.14 7.24 -1.56
CA SER A 131 0.13 6.49 -1.44
C SER A 131 0.09 5.36 -0.40
N GLU A 132 -0.96 4.55 -0.44
CA GLU A 132 -1.09 3.38 0.45
C GLU A 132 -0.12 2.28 0.04
N GLU A 133 -0.04 1.97 -1.26
CA GLU A 133 0.67 0.82 -1.82
C GLU A 133 2.21 0.91 -1.66
N ASN A 134 2.75 2.11 -1.43
CA ASN A 134 4.15 2.31 -1.12
C ASN A 134 4.42 2.56 0.39
N GLY A 135 3.37 2.52 1.24
CA GLY A 135 3.45 2.67 2.68
C GLY A 135 3.71 4.11 3.20
N GLN A 136 3.72 5.13 2.33
CA GLN A 136 4.12 6.50 2.72
C GLN A 136 2.95 7.38 3.13
N GLY A 137 1.77 7.15 2.55
CA GLY A 137 0.64 8.07 2.64
C GLY A 137 0.06 8.23 4.03
N ALA A 138 -0.14 7.16 4.79
CA ALA A 138 -0.69 7.24 6.13
C ALA A 138 0.20 8.10 7.06
N ARG A 139 1.52 7.88 7.01
CA ARG A 139 2.49 8.68 7.77
C ARG A 139 2.43 10.16 7.36
N ALA A 140 2.38 10.44 6.06
CA ALA A 140 2.29 11.80 5.54
C ALA A 140 1.01 12.50 6.02
N VAL A 141 -0.14 11.81 5.99
CA VAL A 141 -1.42 12.32 6.52
C VAL A 141 -1.34 12.62 8.01
N VAL A 142 -0.84 11.69 8.82
CA VAL A 142 -0.75 11.86 10.29
C VAL A 142 0.24 12.96 10.67
N SER A 143 1.29 13.17 9.87
CA SER A 143 2.28 14.24 10.07
C SER A 143 1.82 15.62 9.58
N ASP A 144 0.73 15.71 8.83
CA ASP A 144 0.15 16.99 8.41
C ASP A 144 -0.40 17.77 9.63
N ALA A 145 -0.02 19.03 9.75
CA ALA A 145 -0.44 19.87 10.88
C ALA A 145 -1.96 19.97 11.03
N ARG A 146 -2.71 19.77 9.93
CA ARG A 146 -4.16 19.79 9.88
C ARG A 146 -4.81 18.49 10.38
N TYR A 147 -4.02 17.39 10.54
CA TYR A 147 -4.52 16.11 11.05
C TYR A 147 -5.25 16.23 12.39
N LYS A 148 -4.84 17.18 13.24
CA LYS A 148 -5.52 17.48 14.51
C LYS A 148 -7.01 17.78 14.37
N GLN A 149 -7.47 18.26 13.19
CA GLN A 149 -8.87 18.59 12.92
C GLN A 149 -9.72 17.35 12.66
N ILE A 150 -9.07 16.26 12.24
CA ILE A 150 -9.71 14.98 11.86
C ILE A 150 -9.29 13.81 12.76
N LYS A 151 -8.45 14.06 13.79
CA LYS A 151 -8.01 13.00 14.71
C LYS A 151 -9.22 12.28 15.31
N PRO A 152 -9.38 10.97 15.04
CA PRO A 152 -10.59 10.26 15.44
C PRO A 152 -10.51 9.70 16.86
N ASP A 153 -11.68 9.51 17.46
CA ASP A 153 -11.89 8.65 18.63
C ASP A 153 -12.06 7.19 18.19
N LEU A 154 -12.67 6.99 17.01
CA LEU A 154 -12.86 5.67 16.37
C LEU A 154 -12.53 5.77 14.88
N ALA A 155 -11.77 4.80 14.36
CA ALA A 155 -11.42 4.72 12.94
C ALA A 155 -11.85 3.39 12.33
N PHE A 156 -12.37 3.45 11.10
CA PHE A 156 -12.81 2.28 10.34
C PHE A 156 -12.19 2.33 8.93
N ALA A 157 -11.75 1.17 8.45
CA ALA A 157 -11.37 0.96 7.07
C ALA A 157 -11.97 -0.37 6.60
N ILE A 158 -12.44 -0.40 5.35
CA ILE A 158 -12.98 -1.62 4.73
C ILE A 158 -12.06 -1.96 3.56
N HIS A 159 -11.68 -3.23 3.45
CA HIS A 159 -10.92 -3.72 2.32
C HIS A 159 -11.67 -4.84 1.62
N ILE A 160 -11.67 -4.84 0.29
CA ILE A 160 -12.25 -5.93 -0.51
C ILE A 160 -11.34 -7.15 -0.39
N GLU A 161 -11.94 -8.30 -0.07
CA GLU A 161 -11.22 -9.58 -0.01
C GLU A 161 -11.82 -10.55 -1.05
N PRO A 162 -11.08 -10.89 -2.12
CA PRO A 162 -11.57 -11.82 -3.12
C PRO A 162 -11.73 -13.23 -2.54
N GLY A 163 -12.66 -14.01 -3.13
CA GLY A 163 -12.91 -15.40 -2.71
C GLY A 163 -13.91 -15.55 -1.55
N ARG A 164 -14.44 -14.45 -0.99
CA ARG A 164 -15.53 -14.48 -0.01
C ARG A 164 -16.89 -14.39 -0.69
N PRO A 165 -17.96 -14.94 -0.10
CA PRO A 165 -19.32 -14.75 -0.60
C PRO A 165 -19.70 -13.27 -0.69
N PHE A 166 -20.48 -12.90 -1.71
CA PHE A 166 -20.96 -11.54 -1.88
C PHE A 166 -21.73 -11.04 -0.65
N GLY A 167 -21.38 -9.83 -0.18
CA GLY A 167 -21.99 -9.22 1.00
C GLY A 167 -21.48 -9.75 2.35
N TYR A 168 -20.49 -10.66 2.34
CA TYR A 168 -19.86 -11.15 3.57
C TYR A 168 -18.89 -10.08 4.11
N VAL A 169 -19.02 -9.77 5.40
CA VAL A 169 -18.14 -8.87 6.12
C VAL A 169 -17.39 -9.65 7.20
N SER A 170 -16.06 -9.67 7.11
CA SER A 170 -15.20 -10.31 8.10
C SER A 170 -14.64 -9.26 9.05
N THR A 171 -14.65 -9.58 10.33
CA THR A 171 -13.92 -8.81 11.35
C THR A 171 -13.51 -9.73 12.49
N ARG A 172 -12.52 -9.33 13.26
CA ARG A 172 -12.12 -10.05 14.47
C ARG A 172 -11.59 -9.07 15.53
N PRO A 173 -11.65 -9.42 16.82
CA PRO A 173 -10.96 -8.66 17.85
C PRO A 173 -9.45 -8.84 17.74
N GLY A 174 -8.69 -7.80 18.14
CA GLY A 174 -7.24 -7.81 18.13
C GLY A 174 -6.62 -7.48 16.78
N LEU A 175 -5.49 -8.10 16.46
CA LEU A 175 -4.71 -7.82 15.27
C LEU A 175 -5.43 -8.28 14.00
N ILE A 176 -5.60 -7.37 13.03
CA ILE A 176 -6.13 -7.66 11.69
C ILE A 176 -5.00 -7.66 10.66
N ASN A 177 -4.09 -6.68 10.71
CA ASN A 177 -2.97 -6.54 9.80
C ASN A 177 -1.65 -6.82 10.53
N CYS A 178 -0.72 -7.47 9.82
CA CYS A 178 0.63 -7.67 10.29
C CYS A 178 1.45 -6.38 10.22
N ALA A 179 2.47 -6.25 11.08
CA ALA A 179 3.54 -5.29 10.87
C ALA A 179 4.31 -5.69 9.59
N SER A 180 4.67 -4.73 8.74
CA SER A 180 5.30 -4.97 7.45
C SER A 180 6.39 -3.95 7.16
N LEU A 181 7.49 -4.42 6.51
CA LEU A 181 8.62 -3.60 6.08
C LEU A 181 9.10 -4.07 4.70
N GLY A 182 9.27 -3.12 3.77
CA GLY A 182 10.00 -3.36 2.52
C GLY A 182 11.49 -3.11 2.73
N LEU A 183 12.35 -4.03 2.32
CA LEU A 183 13.80 -3.91 2.40
C LEU A 183 14.42 -4.08 1.02
N LYS A 184 15.15 -3.08 0.53
CA LYS A 184 16.01 -3.18 -0.64
C LYS A 184 17.45 -3.42 -0.21
N ILE A 185 18.07 -4.46 -0.73
CA ILE A 185 19.46 -4.84 -0.51
C ILE A 185 20.22 -4.67 -1.81
N THR A 186 21.32 -3.95 -1.81
CA THR A 186 22.22 -3.80 -2.96
C THR A 186 23.56 -4.44 -2.63
N LEU A 187 24.06 -5.31 -3.53
CA LEU A 187 25.38 -5.93 -3.46
C LEU A 187 26.24 -5.34 -4.55
N ASN A 188 27.34 -4.68 -4.16
CA ASN A 188 28.28 -4.06 -5.08
C ASN A 188 29.59 -4.84 -5.11
N GLY A 189 29.89 -5.44 -6.23
CA GLY A 189 31.11 -6.18 -6.54
C GLY A 189 31.89 -5.52 -7.69
N LYS A 190 32.34 -6.31 -8.66
CA LYS A 190 33.12 -5.84 -9.82
C LYS A 190 32.73 -6.66 -11.06
N THR A 191 32.40 -5.94 -12.15
CA THR A 191 32.13 -6.52 -13.48
C THR A 191 33.39 -7.10 -14.10
N ALA A 192 33.27 -8.17 -14.88
CA ALA A 192 34.35 -8.73 -15.67
C ALA A 192 33.82 -9.25 -17.02
N HIS A 193 34.74 -9.61 -17.92
CA HIS A 193 34.37 -10.34 -19.13
C HIS A 193 33.87 -11.75 -18.79
N ALA A 194 32.84 -12.22 -19.48
CA ALA A 194 32.25 -13.54 -19.17
C ALA A 194 33.20 -14.73 -19.38
N ALA A 195 34.25 -14.59 -20.22
CA ALA A 195 35.30 -15.59 -20.41
C ALA A 195 36.34 -15.60 -19.26
N ASP A 196 36.48 -14.45 -18.54
CA ASP A 196 37.45 -14.29 -17.46
C ASP A 196 36.74 -13.82 -16.18
N PRO A 197 35.77 -14.58 -15.62
CA PRO A 197 34.92 -14.16 -14.50
C PRO A 197 35.71 -13.97 -13.19
N SER A 198 36.91 -14.57 -13.09
CA SER A 198 37.82 -14.40 -11.95
C SER A 198 38.40 -12.99 -11.80
N ASP A 199 38.36 -12.17 -12.86
CA ASP A 199 38.79 -10.77 -12.81
C ASP A 199 37.76 -9.83 -12.19
N GLY A 200 36.56 -10.36 -11.92
CA GLY A 200 35.44 -9.68 -11.29
C GLY A 200 35.06 -10.23 -9.92
N ILE A 201 34.02 -9.66 -9.35
CA ILE A 201 33.35 -10.13 -8.13
C ILE A 201 31.85 -10.17 -8.42
N SER A 202 31.35 -11.34 -8.85
CA SER A 202 29.95 -11.48 -9.23
C SER A 202 29.06 -11.77 -8.02
N PRO A 203 27.93 -11.02 -7.84
CA PRO A 203 27.00 -11.26 -6.75
C PRO A 203 26.09 -12.47 -6.92
N SER A 204 26.15 -13.17 -8.04
CA SER A 204 25.21 -14.24 -8.40
C SER A 204 25.11 -15.34 -7.33
N LEU A 205 26.25 -15.83 -6.82
CA LEU A 205 26.27 -16.88 -5.80
C LEU A 205 25.80 -16.36 -4.42
N ALA A 206 26.12 -15.12 -4.08
CA ALA A 206 25.65 -14.47 -2.86
C ALA A 206 24.13 -14.32 -2.86
N VAL A 207 23.55 -13.87 -3.99
CA VAL A 207 22.09 -13.79 -4.18
C VAL A 207 21.44 -15.17 -4.05
N ALA A 208 21.99 -16.18 -4.68
CA ALA A 208 21.46 -17.55 -4.60
C ALA A 208 21.49 -18.08 -3.15
N GLU A 209 22.58 -17.86 -2.42
CA GLU A 209 22.69 -18.25 -1.00
C GLU A 209 21.69 -17.47 -0.13
N PHE A 210 21.52 -16.17 -0.37
CA PHE A 210 20.55 -15.35 0.34
C PHE A 210 19.12 -15.87 0.16
N ILE A 211 18.69 -16.12 -1.09
CA ILE A 211 17.34 -16.61 -1.39
C ILE A 211 17.07 -17.95 -0.68
N GLN A 212 18.05 -18.85 -0.64
CA GLN A 212 17.91 -20.15 0.04
C GLN A 212 17.81 -20.01 1.57
N LYS A 213 18.50 -19.03 2.15
CA LYS A 213 18.57 -18.87 3.61
C LYS A 213 17.45 -18.04 4.18
N ILE A 214 16.96 -17.01 3.46
CA ILE A 214 15.96 -16.09 3.98
C ILE A 214 14.64 -16.80 4.32
N SER A 215 14.24 -17.80 3.53
CA SER A 215 13.02 -18.57 3.77
C SER A 215 13.02 -19.34 5.10
N LYS A 216 14.19 -19.54 5.71
CA LYS A 216 14.32 -20.20 7.03
C LYS A 216 13.86 -19.32 8.19
N PHE A 217 13.66 -18.03 7.97
CA PHE A 217 13.06 -17.14 8.96
C PHE A 217 11.54 -17.28 9.04
N ASN A 218 10.90 -17.91 8.06
CA ASN A 218 9.46 -18.08 8.01
C ASN A 218 8.99 -19.11 9.03
N HIS A 219 8.09 -18.72 9.92
CA HIS A 219 7.44 -19.61 10.86
C HIS A 219 6.15 -19.01 11.44
N GLY A 220 5.34 -19.89 12.04
CA GLY A 220 4.03 -19.51 12.57
C GLY A 220 3.00 -19.24 11.47
N ASP A 221 1.84 -18.81 11.88
CA ASP A 221 0.78 -18.28 11.03
C ASP A 221 0.40 -16.87 11.49
N GLU A 222 -0.35 -16.14 10.67
CA GLU A 222 -0.71 -14.73 10.92
C GLU A 222 -1.47 -14.49 12.23
N LEU A 223 -1.97 -15.55 12.86
CA LEU A 223 -2.72 -15.50 14.12
C LEU A 223 -1.81 -15.62 15.35
N ASN A 224 -0.56 -16.02 15.16
CA ASN A 224 0.39 -16.29 16.24
C ASN A 224 1.31 -15.10 16.53
N ASN A 225 1.60 -14.87 17.79
CA ASN A 225 2.51 -13.80 18.22
C ASN A 225 3.95 -14.00 17.72
N ASN A 226 4.32 -15.22 17.33
CA ASN A 226 5.63 -15.56 16.78
C ASN A 226 5.65 -15.63 15.26
N PHE A 227 4.60 -15.16 14.58
CA PHE A 227 4.52 -15.12 13.13
C PHE A 227 5.66 -14.31 12.51
N ARG A 228 6.35 -14.91 11.56
CA ARG A 228 7.37 -14.28 10.71
C ARG A 228 7.22 -14.77 9.28
N LEU A 229 7.19 -13.84 8.33
CA LEU A 229 7.16 -14.12 6.90
C LEU A 229 8.15 -13.21 6.17
N THR A 230 8.97 -13.81 5.34
CA THR A 230 9.86 -13.11 4.42
C THR A 230 9.52 -13.51 3.00
N THR A 231 9.35 -12.53 2.12
CA THR A 231 9.05 -12.77 0.71
C THR A 231 10.04 -12.01 -0.16
N VAL A 232 10.84 -12.71 -0.96
CA VAL A 232 11.64 -12.07 -2.00
C VAL A 232 10.69 -11.70 -3.14
N THR A 233 10.54 -10.40 -3.39
CA THR A 233 9.57 -9.87 -4.36
C THR A 233 10.21 -9.52 -5.70
N HIS A 234 11.51 -9.22 -5.71
CA HIS A 234 12.25 -8.92 -6.93
C HIS A 234 13.74 -9.19 -6.74
N VAL A 235 14.40 -9.63 -7.83
CA VAL A 235 15.86 -9.79 -7.90
C VAL A 235 16.31 -9.34 -9.28
N GLN A 236 17.33 -8.49 -9.29
CA GLN A 236 18.05 -8.13 -10.51
C GLN A 236 19.54 -8.36 -10.28
N ILE A 237 20.21 -9.03 -11.22
CA ILE A 237 21.65 -9.31 -11.19
C ILE A 237 22.24 -8.79 -12.50
N GLY A 238 22.93 -7.65 -12.44
CA GLY A 238 23.49 -7.00 -13.61
C GLY A 238 22.47 -6.68 -14.70
N GLU A 239 22.98 -6.49 -15.93
CA GLU A 239 22.18 -6.24 -17.13
C GLU A 239 22.12 -7.49 -18.01
N GLN A 240 21.12 -7.54 -18.91
CA GLN A 240 20.96 -8.66 -19.85
C GLN A 240 22.09 -8.66 -20.89
N SER A 241 23.11 -9.49 -20.68
CA SER A 241 24.27 -9.61 -21.56
C SER A 241 24.88 -11.02 -21.47
N PHE A 242 25.29 -11.59 -22.61
CA PHE A 242 26.03 -12.84 -22.65
C PHE A 242 27.55 -12.64 -22.42
N GLY A 243 28.06 -11.44 -22.65
CA GLY A 243 29.49 -11.14 -22.61
C GLY A 243 30.03 -10.59 -21.29
N ILE A 244 29.17 -10.40 -20.28
CA ILE A 244 29.50 -9.69 -19.04
C ILE A 244 29.16 -10.56 -17.83
N SER A 245 30.16 -10.79 -16.96
CA SER A 245 29.95 -11.25 -15.58
C SER A 245 29.49 -10.07 -14.74
N PRO A 246 28.32 -10.13 -14.07
CA PRO A 246 27.73 -9.00 -13.36
C PRO A 246 28.56 -8.59 -12.14
N GLY A 247 28.62 -7.29 -11.86
CA GLY A 247 29.27 -6.72 -10.69
C GLY A 247 28.29 -6.11 -9.67
N GLU A 248 26.99 -6.12 -9.96
CA GLU A 248 25.98 -5.53 -9.07
C GLU A 248 24.74 -6.42 -9.03
N ALA A 249 24.04 -6.42 -7.87
CA ALA A 249 22.72 -6.99 -7.75
C ALA A 249 21.85 -6.20 -6.78
N SER A 250 20.54 -6.19 -7.03
CA SER A 250 19.53 -5.68 -6.10
C SER A 250 18.49 -6.75 -5.77
N ILE A 251 18.11 -6.82 -4.50
CA ILE A 251 17.12 -7.76 -3.97
C ILE A 251 16.07 -6.95 -3.21
N PHE A 252 14.80 -7.18 -3.50
CA PHE A 252 13.67 -6.60 -2.77
C PHE A 252 13.01 -7.68 -1.94
N VAL A 253 12.78 -7.39 -0.67
CA VAL A 253 12.19 -8.31 0.30
C VAL A 253 11.10 -7.62 1.07
N THR A 254 9.96 -8.29 1.25
CA THR A 254 8.95 -7.89 2.22
C THR A 254 9.10 -8.74 3.46
N LEU A 255 9.18 -8.08 4.62
CA LEU A 255 9.20 -8.68 5.95
C LEU A 255 7.84 -8.46 6.61
N ARG A 256 7.27 -9.49 7.23
CA ARG A 256 6.00 -9.41 7.97
C ARG A 256 6.10 -10.14 9.30
N THR A 257 5.51 -9.56 10.34
CA THR A 257 5.43 -10.15 11.67
C THR A 257 4.14 -9.72 12.37
N SER A 258 3.84 -10.32 13.52
CA SER A 258 2.64 -9.99 14.31
C SER A 258 2.66 -8.57 14.92
N ASN A 259 3.86 -7.96 15.13
CA ASN A 259 4.00 -6.64 15.77
C ASN A 259 5.33 -5.98 15.41
N ASP A 260 5.47 -4.68 15.72
CA ASP A 260 6.62 -3.87 15.36
C ASP A 260 7.93 -4.30 16.06
N ASP A 261 7.88 -4.80 17.30
CA ASP A 261 9.06 -5.29 18.01
C ASP A 261 9.63 -6.52 17.31
N SER A 262 8.76 -7.47 16.95
CA SER A 262 9.12 -8.66 16.18
C SER A 262 9.64 -8.30 14.79
N LEU A 263 9.07 -7.25 14.15
CA LEU A 263 9.51 -6.76 12.85
C LEU A 263 10.92 -6.16 12.93
N SER A 264 11.17 -5.36 13.96
CA SER A 264 12.50 -4.79 14.22
C SER A 264 13.56 -5.87 14.45
N GLN A 265 13.19 -6.96 15.12
CA GLN A 265 14.10 -8.08 15.31
C GLN A 265 14.32 -8.85 14.00
N LEU A 266 13.27 -9.10 13.21
CA LEU A 266 13.41 -9.76 11.91
C LEU A 266 14.28 -8.94 10.94
N ASP A 267 14.13 -7.62 10.92
CA ASP A 267 14.98 -6.73 10.10
C ASP A 267 16.47 -6.86 10.51
N LYS A 268 16.77 -6.91 11.81
CA LYS A 268 18.14 -7.14 12.30
C LYS A 268 18.66 -8.51 11.86
N ASP A 269 17.88 -9.56 12.03
CA ASP A 269 18.25 -10.94 11.66
C ASP A 269 18.57 -11.03 10.16
N VAL A 270 17.76 -10.38 9.30
CA VAL A 270 17.97 -10.34 7.84
C VAL A 270 19.22 -9.53 7.49
N ARG A 271 19.46 -8.38 8.11
CA ARG A 271 20.67 -7.57 7.90
C ARG A 271 21.92 -8.33 8.32
N GLU A 272 21.88 -9.08 9.42
CA GLU A 272 22.96 -9.94 9.85
C GLU A 272 23.24 -11.08 8.85
N LEU A 273 22.18 -11.73 8.34
CA LEU A 273 22.33 -12.72 7.27
C LEU A 273 23.04 -12.14 6.05
N VAL A 274 22.63 -10.95 5.61
CA VAL A 274 23.24 -10.25 4.45
C VAL A 274 24.71 -9.92 4.76
N SER A 275 25.01 -9.39 5.94
CA SER A 275 26.38 -9.06 6.36
C SER A 275 27.30 -10.30 6.34
N ASN A 276 26.81 -11.42 6.85
CA ASN A 276 27.57 -12.69 6.85
C ASN A 276 27.84 -13.19 5.43
N ILE A 277 26.85 -13.10 4.52
CA ILE A 277 27.01 -13.46 3.11
C ILE A 277 27.98 -12.51 2.43
N SER A 278 27.84 -11.19 2.65
CA SER A 278 28.69 -10.18 2.03
C SER A 278 30.15 -10.31 2.45
N THR A 279 30.41 -10.60 3.71
CA THR A 279 31.76 -10.88 4.21
C THR A 279 32.37 -12.11 3.53
N LYS A 280 31.59 -13.19 3.38
CA LYS A 280 32.03 -14.43 2.71
C LYS A 280 32.41 -14.20 1.24
N PHE A 281 31.67 -13.33 0.53
CA PHE A 281 31.84 -13.09 -0.91
C PHE A 281 32.51 -11.75 -1.23
N ILE A 282 32.96 -10.97 -0.23
CA ILE A 282 33.71 -9.72 -0.36
C ILE A 282 32.89 -8.61 -1.07
N PHE A 283 31.65 -8.37 -0.64
CA PHE A 283 30.80 -7.29 -1.18
C PHE A 283 30.70 -6.08 -0.25
N MET A 284 30.53 -4.89 -0.84
CA MET A 284 29.95 -3.74 -0.15
C MET A 284 28.42 -3.84 -0.25
N THR A 285 27.74 -3.69 0.89
CA THR A 285 26.27 -3.75 0.98
C THR A 285 25.69 -2.41 1.38
N CYS A 286 24.56 -2.05 0.75
CA CYS A 286 23.71 -0.93 1.14
C CYS A 286 22.29 -1.42 1.40
N PHE A 287 21.60 -0.80 2.38
CA PHE A 287 20.22 -1.10 2.73
C PHE A 287 19.37 0.16 2.60
N PHE A 288 18.18 0.01 2.01
CA PHE A 288 17.15 1.05 1.98
C PHE A 288 15.83 0.43 2.48
N SER A 289 15.15 1.10 3.40
CA SER A 289 13.88 0.66 3.99
C SER A 289 12.85 1.78 3.97
#